data_b544045a86f863de5d5c685d56e47884
#
_entry.id   b544045a86f863de5d5c685d56e47884
#
_cell.length_a   1.000
_cell.length_b   1.000
_cell.length_c   1.000
_cell.angle_alpha   90.00
_cell.angle_beta   90.00
_cell.angle_gamma   90.00
#
_symmetry.space_group_name_H-M   'P 1'
#
loop_
_entity.id
_entity.type
_entity.pdbx_description
1 polymer ?
#
loop_
_entity_poly.entity_id
_entity_poly.type
_entity_poly.pdbx_seq_one_letter_code
_entity_poly.pdbx_strand_id
1 'polypeptide(L)'
;MWLFTKYGFYSAVCARQGDGSHSQPVDPNRIMVRCRLRTHLDSLKEHFPELLADCETREFSGTDYAYRIFVEKATWTRVLVGLNEELDYDNFKSAVGRYQGSQGQAYKNALHDVWDVMYQVQK
;
A
#
# COMPACT_ATOMS: atom_id res chain seq x y z
N MET A 1 9.63 0.07 0.73
CA MET A 1 8.91 1.31 1.10
C MET A 1 7.62 0.94 1.79
N TRP A 2 7.39 1.45 2.95
CA TRP A 2 6.09 1.34 3.63
C TRP A 2 5.33 2.64 3.42
N LEU A 3 4.09 2.51 3.00
CA LEU A 3 3.27 3.67 2.65
C LEU A 3 1.92 3.57 3.36
N PHE A 4 1.70 4.45 4.32
CA PHE A 4 0.43 4.57 5.02
C PHE A 4 -0.39 5.65 4.33
N THR A 5 -1.54 5.28 3.80
CA THR A 5 -2.45 6.20 3.11
C THR A 5 -3.84 6.13 3.74
N LYS A 6 -4.71 7.09 3.41
CA LYS A 6 -6.10 7.00 3.86
C LYS A 6 -6.84 5.80 3.27
N TYR A 7 -6.34 5.22 2.17
CA TYR A 7 -6.91 4.02 1.55
C TYR A 7 -6.43 2.74 2.21
N GLY A 8 -5.29 2.76 2.84
CA GLY A 8 -4.71 1.59 3.49
C GLY A 8 -3.20 1.66 3.61
N PHE A 9 -2.64 0.56 4.10
CA PHE A 9 -1.19 0.38 4.24
C PHE A 9 -0.66 -0.52 3.13
N TYR A 10 0.42 -0.09 2.49
CA TYR A 10 1.07 -0.82 1.40
C TYR A 10 2.56 -0.97 1.65
N SER A 11 3.09 -2.14 1.30
CA SER A 11 4.53 -2.38 1.26
C SER A 11 4.94 -2.55 -0.21
N ALA A 12 5.72 -1.60 -0.71
CA ALA A 12 6.18 -1.62 -2.10
C ALA A 12 7.66 -1.98 -2.15
N VAL A 13 7.99 -3.03 -2.91
CA VAL A 13 9.36 -3.49 -3.13
C VAL A 13 9.52 -3.87 -4.60
N CYS A 14 10.75 -3.98 -5.06
CA CYS A 14 10.99 -4.51 -6.41
C CYS A 14 10.57 -5.97 -6.49
N ALA A 15 9.95 -6.35 -7.61
CA ALA A 15 9.69 -7.74 -7.91
C ALA A 15 10.98 -8.47 -8.26
N ARG A 16 10.93 -9.80 -8.23
CA ARG A 16 12.02 -10.63 -8.72
C ARG A 16 11.79 -10.99 -10.19
N GLN A 17 12.87 -11.23 -10.92
CA GLN A 17 12.82 -11.67 -12.30
C GLN A 17 12.38 -13.15 -12.39
N GLY A 18 12.21 -13.65 -13.62
CA GLY A 18 11.90 -15.05 -13.88
C GLY A 18 10.61 -15.51 -13.17
N ASP A 19 10.72 -16.59 -12.40
CA ASP A 19 9.58 -17.17 -11.66
C ASP A 19 9.22 -16.41 -10.39
N GLY A 20 9.95 -15.34 -10.06
CA GLY A 20 9.68 -14.52 -8.89
C GLY A 20 10.25 -15.07 -7.59
N SER A 21 10.99 -16.18 -7.62
CA SER A 21 11.57 -16.78 -6.41
C SER A 21 12.71 -15.92 -5.84
N HIS A 22 13.03 -16.14 -4.57
CA HIS A 22 14.08 -15.39 -3.88
C HIS A 22 15.47 -15.63 -4.48
N SER A 23 15.67 -16.71 -5.26
CA SER A 23 16.92 -16.99 -5.96
C SER A 23 17.11 -16.12 -7.21
N GLN A 24 16.04 -15.50 -7.69
CA GLN A 24 16.08 -14.66 -8.89
C GLN A 24 16.56 -13.25 -8.55
N PRO A 25 17.23 -12.56 -9.49
CA PRO A 25 17.64 -11.18 -9.26
C PRO A 25 16.44 -10.24 -9.17
N VAL A 26 16.63 -9.11 -8.50
CA VAL A 26 15.64 -8.06 -8.39
C VAL A 26 15.41 -7.41 -9.76
N ASP A 27 14.17 -7.08 -10.06
CA ASP A 27 13.80 -6.28 -11.23
C ASP A 27 13.49 -4.86 -10.78
N PRO A 28 14.40 -3.89 -10.98
CA PRO A 28 14.21 -2.53 -10.49
C PRO A 28 13.11 -1.75 -11.24
N ASN A 29 12.63 -2.27 -12.36
CA ASN A 29 11.58 -1.62 -13.16
C ASN A 29 10.18 -2.18 -12.87
N ARG A 30 10.08 -3.20 -12.04
CA ARG A 30 8.80 -3.82 -11.70
C ARG A 30 8.61 -3.81 -10.19
N ILE A 31 7.50 -3.23 -9.75
CA ILE A 31 7.18 -3.08 -8.32
C ILE A 31 6.12 -4.08 -7.93
N MET A 32 6.34 -4.72 -6.79
CA MET A 32 5.36 -5.56 -6.11
C MET A 32 4.77 -4.73 -4.97
N VAL A 33 3.49 -4.38 -5.10
CA VAL A 33 2.75 -3.62 -4.08
C VAL A 33 1.91 -4.61 -3.29
N ARG A 34 2.17 -4.69 -1.99
CA ARG A 34 1.58 -5.70 -1.11
C ARG A 34 0.76 -5.06 -0.01
N CYS A 35 -0.28 -5.75 0.42
CA CYS A 35 -1.06 -5.36 1.60
C CYS A 35 -1.56 -6.58 2.36
N ARG A 36 -2.07 -6.34 3.58
CA ARG A 36 -2.61 -7.40 4.44
C ARG A 36 -4.11 -7.54 4.30
N LEU A 37 -4.82 -6.45 3.97
CA LEU A 37 -6.26 -6.46 3.78
C LEU A 37 -6.58 -6.25 2.30
N ARG A 38 -7.38 -7.14 1.72
CA ARG A 38 -7.78 -7.02 0.32
C ARG A 38 -8.45 -5.68 0.03
N THR A 39 -9.26 -5.19 0.97
CA THR A 39 -9.95 -3.91 0.83
C THR A 39 -9.00 -2.74 0.60
N HIS A 40 -7.78 -2.80 1.13
CA HIS A 40 -6.77 -1.76 0.90
C HIS A 40 -6.34 -1.71 -0.58
N LEU A 41 -6.12 -2.86 -1.22
CA LEU A 41 -5.82 -2.87 -2.66
C LEU A 41 -7.03 -2.51 -3.51
N ASP A 42 -8.22 -2.99 -3.13
CA ASP A 42 -9.45 -2.65 -3.85
C ASP A 42 -9.66 -1.13 -3.85
N SER A 43 -9.49 -0.48 -2.70
CA SER A 43 -9.62 0.98 -2.58
C SER A 43 -8.59 1.71 -3.43
N LEU A 44 -7.35 1.28 -3.42
CA LEU A 44 -6.30 1.91 -4.21
C LEU A 44 -6.59 1.78 -5.71
N LYS A 45 -7.00 0.60 -6.17
CA LYS A 45 -7.34 0.35 -7.56
C LYS A 45 -8.55 1.16 -8.01
N GLU A 46 -9.55 1.28 -7.16
CA GLU A 46 -10.76 2.08 -7.44
C GLU A 46 -10.44 3.56 -7.54
N HIS A 47 -9.49 4.02 -6.75
CA HIS A 47 -9.10 5.44 -6.74
C HIS A 47 -8.20 5.81 -7.93
N PHE A 48 -7.40 4.86 -8.43
CA PHE A 48 -6.52 5.06 -9.59
C PHE A 48 -6.86 4.07 -10.70
N PRO A 49 -8.10 4.09 -11.23
CA PRO A 49 -8.53 3.07 -12.18
C PRO A 49 -7.75 3.10 -13.49
N GLU A 50 -7.34 4.28 -13.97
CA GLU A 50 -6.57 4.43 -15.21
C GLU A 50 -5.20 3.79 -15.11
N LEU A 51 -4.64 3.70 -13.89
CA LEU A 51 -3.30 3.16 -13.68
C LEU A 51 -3.31 1.71 -13.23
N LEU A 52 -4.32 1.30 -12.45
CA LEU A 52 -4.29 0.04 -11.70
C LEU A 52 -5.42 -0.94 -12.02
N ALA A 53 -6.46 -0.53 -12.78
CA ALA A 53 -7.61 -1.41 -13.02
C ALA A 53 -7.23 -2.75 -13.63
N ASP A 54 -6.24 -2.75 -14.53
CA ASP A 54 -5.79 -3.95 -15.23
C ASP A 54 -4.82 -4.81 -14.42
N CYS A 55 -4.40 -4.35 -13.25
CA CYS A 55 -3.50 -5.10 -12.39
C CYS A 55 -4.30 -6.18 -11.64
N GLU A 56 -3.96 -7.45 -11.86
CA GLU A 56 -4.60 -8.55 -11.17
C GLU A 56 -4.18 -8.58 -9.69
N THR A 57 -5.15 -8.61 -8.78
CA THR A 57 -4.88 -8.86 -7.37
C THR A 57 -4.63 -10.35 -7.16
N ARG A 58 -3.44 -10.68 -6.69
CA ARG A 58 -3.06 -12.07 -6.39
C ARG A 58 -3.08 -12.29 -4.89
N GLU A 59 -3.53 -13.48 -4.47
CA GLU A 59 -3.58 -13.88 -3.08
C GLU A 59 -2.48 -14.91 -2.81
N PHE A 60 -1.70 -14.67 -1.76
CA PHE A 60 -0.65 -15.56 -1.28
C PHE A 60 -0.91 -15.86 0.20
N SER A 61 -1.89 -16.70 0.47
CA SER A 61 -2.23 -17.08 1.84
C SER A 61 -1.02 -17.74 2.52
N GLY A 62 -0.89 -17.50 3.82
CA GLY A 62 0.25 -18.01 4.58
C GLY A 62 1.48 -17.13 4.56
N THR A 63 1.46 -16.01 3.83
CA THR A 63 2.53 -15.01 3.87
C THR A 63 2.12 -13.83 4.75
N ASP A 64 3.08 -13.01 5.15
CA ASP A 64 2.81 -11.81 5.97
C ASP A 64 2.05 -10.72 5.20
N TYR A 65 2.06 -10.75 3.87
CA TYR A 65 1.27 -9.88 2.99
C TYR A 65 0.46 -10.75 2.05
N ALA A 66 -0.80 -10.98 2.41
CA ALA A 66 -1.64 -11.92 1.70
C ALA A 66 -2.02 -11.48 0.28
N TYR A 67 -2.05 -10.17 0.02
CA TYR A 67 -2.54 -9.62 -1.27
C TYR A 67 -1.48 -8.76 -1.91
N ARG A 68 -1.35 -8.88 -3.25
CA ARG A 68 -0.37 -8.10 -3.99
C ARG A 68 -0.79 -7.86 -5.43
N ILE A 69 -0.28 -6.77 -6.00
CA ILE A 69 -0.32 -6.48 -7.42
C ILE A 69 1.10 -6.22 -7.91
N PHE A 70 1.31 -6.41 -9.21
CA PHE A 70 2.58 -6.10 -9.86
C PHE A 70 2.36 -4.98 -10.86
N VAL A 71 3.19 -3.95 -10.79
CA VAL A 71 3.07 -2.77 -11.64
C VAL A 71 4.44 -2.36 -12.14
N GLU A 72 4.48 -1.70 -13.30
CA GLU A 72 5.70 -1.05 -13.76
C GLU A 72 6.08 0.08 -12.82
N LYS A 73 7.38 0.29 -12.62
CA LYS A 73 7.87 1.35 -11.74
C LYS A 73 7.33 2.72 -12.15
N ALA A 74 7.27 2.99 -13.46
CA ALA A 74 6.72 4.26 -13.96
C ALA A 74 5.26 4.44 -13.57
N THR A 75 4.46 3.38 -13.60
CA THR A 75 3.05 3.41 -13.16
C THR A 75 2.96 3.69 -11.67
N TRP A 76 3.77 3.02 -10.87
CA TRP A 76 3.79 3.26 -9.41
C TRP A 76 4.19 4.69 -9.08
N THR A 77 5.16 5.26 -9.82
CA THR A 77 5.53 6.67 -9.68
C THR A 77 4.32 7.58 -9.87
N ARG A 78 3.49 7.31 -10.88
CA ARG A 78 2.29 8.10 -11.13
C ARG A 78 1.25 7.97 -10.02
N VAL A 79 1.12 6.77 -9.43
CA VAL A 79 0.26 6.58 -8.27
C VAL A 79 0.75 7.43 -7.09
N LEU A 80 2.05 7.41 -6.81
CA LEU A 80 2.64 8.21 -5.73
C LEU A 80 2.43 9.71 -5.95
N VAL A 81 2.60 10.18 -7.19
CA VAL A 81 2.32 11.58 -7.55
C VAL A 81 0.85 11.91 -7.29
N GLY A 82 -0.07 11.06 -7.71
CA GLY A 82 -1.49 11.26 -7.49
C GLY A 82 -1.86 11.29 -6.00
N LEU A 83 -1.28 10.40 -5.21
CA LEU A 83 -1.49 10.40 -3.75
C LEU A 83 -1.01 11.71 -3.12
N ASN A 84 0.12 12.22 -3.57
CA ASN A 84 0.65 13.48 -3.05
C ASN A 84 -0.20 14.68 -3.49
N GLU A 85 -0.64 14.71 -4.75
CA GLU A 85 -1.45 15.82 -5.27
C GLU A 85 -2.79 15.96 -4.58
N GLU A 86 -3.38 14.85 -4.12
CA GLU A 86 -4.66 14.88 -3.42
C GLU A 86 -4.53 15.08 -1.90
N LEU A 87 -3.31 15.23 -1.38
CA LEU A 87 -3.08 15.41 0.04
C LEU A 87 -3.57 16.80 0.45
N ASP A 88 -4.68 16.83 1.19
CA ASP A 88 -5.41 18.05 1.56
C ASP A 88 -5.74 18.14 3.05
N TYR A 89 -5.08 17.33 3.88
CA TYR A 89 -5.35 17.22 5.31
C TYR A 89 -4.10 17.51 6.14
N ASP A 90 -4.32 17.97 7.37
CA ASP A 90 -3.27 18.23 8.35
C ASP A 90 -3.21 17.15 9.45
N ASN A 91 -4.18 16.23 9.48
CA ASN A 91 -4.22 15.11 10.43
C ASN A 91 -4.54 13.82 9.71
N PHE A 92 -3.57 12.95 9.64
CA PHE A 92 -3.66 11.72 8.86
C PHE A 92 -4.74 10.76 9.41
N LYS A 93 -4.75 10.53 10.73
CA LYS A 93 -5.72 9.59 11.33
C LYS A 93 -7.16 10.08 11.15
N SER A 94 -7.38 11.39 11.21
CA SER A 94 -8.69 11.97 10.91
C SER A 94 -9.10 11.75 9.46
N ALA A 95 -8.16 11.90 8.52
CA ALA A 95 -8.42 11.65 7.11
C ALA A 95 -8.77 10.17 6.87
N VAL A 96 -8.08 9.24 7.52
CA VAL A 96 -8.41 7.81 7.46
C VAL A 96 -9.84 7.57 7.97
N GLY A 97 -10.19 8.16 9.10
CA GLY A 97 -11.53 8.01 9.69
C GLY A 97 -12.63 8.53 8.77
N ARG A 98 -12.41 9.69 8.14
CA ARG A 98 -13.39 10.26 7.20
C ARG A 98 -13.56 9.38 5.96
N TYR A 99 -12.48 8.83 5.43
CA TYR A 99 -12.54 8.00 4.24
C TYR A 99 -13.11 6.60 4.52
N GLN A 100 -12.59 5.91 5.53
CA GLN A 100 -12.93 4.50 5.78
C GLN A 100 -14.15 4.32 6.68
N GLY A 101 -14.46 5.30 7.50
CA GLY A 101 -15.57 5.19 8.45
C GLY A 101 -15.32 4.09 9.47
N SER A 102 -16.42 3.50 9.98
CA SER A 102 -16.35 2.46 11.01
C SER A 102 -15.65 1.19 10.54
N GLN A 103 -15.65 0.91 9.24
CA GLN A 103 -14.99 -0.27 8.69
C GLN A 103 -13.47 -0.19 8.81
N GLY A 104 -12.92 1.01 8.93
CA GLY A 104 -11.49 1.24 9.07
C GLY A 104 -10.99 1.31 10.50
N GLN A 105 -11.80 0.92 11.50
CA GLN A 105 -11.40 1.08 12.91
C GLN A 105 -10.16 0.26 13.26
N ALA A 106 -10.05 -0.96 12.75
CA ALA A 106 -8.86 -1.79 13.00
C ALA A 106 -7.60 -1.14 12.44
N TYR A 107 -7.68 -0.56 11.26
CA TYR A 107 -6.57 0.17 10.66
C TYR A 107 -6.21 1.41 11.47
N LYS A 108 -7.21 2.20 11.90
CA LYS A 108 -6.97 3.37 12.75
C LYS A 108 -6.26 2.99 14.05
N ASN A 109 -6.69 1.90 14.68
CA ASN A 109 -6.06 1.41 15.91
C ASN A 109 -4.60 1.02 15.66
N ALA A 110 -4.33 0.33 14.56
CA ALA A 110 -2.96 -0.02 14.18
C ALA A 110 -2.11 1.22 13.93
N LEU A 111 -2.66 2.25 13.29
CA LEU A 111 -1.95 3.51 13.06
C LEU A 111 -1.58 4.21 14.37
N HIS A 112 -2.45 4.15 15.36
CA HIS A 112 -2.15 4.70 16.68
C HIS A 112 -0.96 3.96 17.32
N ASP A 113 -0.94 2.63 17.22
CA ASP A 113 0.17 1.82 17.74
C ASP A 113 1.48 2.13 17.01
N VAL A 114 1.43 2.30 15.68
CA VAL A 114 2.60 2.71 14.90
C VAL A 114 3.11 4.08 15.37
N TRP A 115 2.21 5.02 15.62
CA TRP A 115 2.57 6.33 16.14
C TRP A 115 3.32 6.20 17.46
N ASP A 116 2.81 5.39 18.38
CA ASP A 116 3.43 5.17 19.69
C ASP A 116 4.83 4.57 19.55
N VAL A 117 4.97 3.54 18.73
CA VAL A 117 6.26 2.87 18.51
C VAL A 117 7.28 3.85 17.93
N MET A 118 6.88 4.61 16.91
CA MET A 118 7.79 5.57 16.28
C MET A 118 8.14 6.74 17.20
N TYR A 119 7.21 7.13 18.07
CA TYR A 119 7.49 8.16 19.08
C TYR A 119 8.61 7.74 20.03
N GLN A 120 8.72 6.44 20.35
CA GLN A 120 9.82 5.95 21.19
C GLN A 120 11.20 6.15 20.54
N VAL A 121 11.26 6.17 19.21
CA VAL A 121 12.51 6.42 18.48
C VAL A 121 13.01 7.86 18.71
N GLN A 122 12.10 8.78 18.95
CA GLN A 122 12.42 10.20 19.16
C GLN A 122 13.00 10.50 20.54
N LYS A 123 12.70 9.66 21.53
CA LYS A 123 13.12 9.89 22.91
C LYS A 123 14.59 9.60 23.16
#